data_ce4a19c00e8cba31aaec82dc04496cbd
#
_entry.id   ce4a19c00e8cba31aaec82dc04496cbd
#
_cell.length_a   1.000
_cell.length_b   1.000
_cell.length_c   1.000
_cell.angle_alpha   90.00
_cell.angle_beta   90.00
_cell.angle_gamma   90.00
#
_symmetry.space_group_name_H-M   'P 1'
#
loop_
_entity.id
_entity.type
_entity.pdbx_description
1 polymer ?
#
loop_
_entity_poly.entity_id
_entity_poly.type
_entity_poly.pdbx_seq_one_letter_code
_entity_poly.pdbx_strand_id
1 'polypeptide(L)'
;METRKVQKVGYSTLSVSLPMNWTKKMEIKKGDLVFLSEETDGALRLTVEPGKIEDNAVYMVNVDNCDNAEVLARVIVGNYVLGRNVIKVYSSRRLMREQIESIRRVTQRLLGIGIIEESERHLILQCSIDPNKFPLETVVRRLYVITSIMFKETMNSLIDGDMELAKDAITREYEADTIYWLLARLLASAQQSRLVSEGIGIKDPLDIVQHSIIAWYGNDRR
;
A
#
# COMPACT_ATOMS: atom_id res chain seq x y z
N MET A 1 22.65 -11.15 18.18
CA MET A 1 22.19 -10.07 19.06
C MET A 1 23.40 -9.40 19.63
N GLU A 2 23.52 -8.06 19.54
CA GLU A 2 24.67 -7.30 20.04
C GLU A 2 24.28 -6.59 21.34
N THR A 3 25.13 -6.64 22.36
CA THR A 3 24.89 -6.00 23.65
C THR A 3 25.84 -4.82 23.86
N ARG A 4 25.36 -3.75 24.47
CA ARG A 4 26.13 -2.56 24.80
C ARG A 4 25.88 -2.17 26.25
N LYS A 5 26.93 -1.70 26.91
CA LYS A 5 26.84 -1.19 28.28
C LYS A 5 26.33 0.26 28.24
N VAL A 6 25.35 0.54 29.08
CA VAL A 6 24.91 1.91 29.34
C VAL A 6 25.95 2.64 30.14
N GLN A 7 26.32 3.85 29.72
CA GLN A 7 27.31 4.72 30.40
C GLN A 7 26.62 5.99 30.91
N LYS A 8 27.03 6.48 32.06
CA LYS A 8 26.57 7.74 32.60
C LYS A 8 27.42 8.88 32.07
N VAL A 9 26.82 9.88 31.46
CA VAL A 9 27.51 11.08 30.95
C VAL A 9 26.92 12.30 31.68
N GLY A 10 27.79 12.97 32.46
CA GLY A 10 27.32 14.07 33.31
C GLY A 10 26.48 13.59 34.49
N TYR A 11 25.57 14.48 34.98
CA TYR A 11 24.79 14.22 36.18
C TYR A 11 23.54 13.35 35.95
N SER A 12 22.85 13.49 34.80
CA SER A 12 21.55 12.90 34.55
C SER A 12 21.39 12.14 33.22
N THR A 13 22.40 12.17 32.36
CA THR A 13 22.30 11.57 31.02
C THR A 13 22.88 10.17 31.01
N LEU A 14 22.14 9.21 30.45
CA LEU A 14 22.62 7.89 30.10
C LEU A 14 22.91 7.81 28.60
N SER A 15 24.00 7.21 28.20
CA SER A 15 24.38 7.02 26.81
C SER A 15 24.66 5.56 26.50
N VAL A 16 24.39 5.18 25.25
CA VAL A 16 24.76 3.88 24.68
C VAL A 16 25.41 4.10 23.32
N SER A 17 26.50 3.38 23.04
CA SER A 17 27.18 3.49 21.74
C SER A 17 26.38 2.76 20.66
N LEU A 18 26.18 3.40 19.51
CA LEU A 18 25.53 2.78 18.36
C LEU A 18 26.42 1.69 17.73
N PRO A 19 25.82 0.60 17.20
CA PRO A 19 26.58 -0.45 16.50
C PRO A 19 27.31 0.09 15.27
N MET A 20 28.61 -0.18 15.15
CA MET A 20 29.44 0.33 14.07
C MET A 20 28.95 -0.10 12.68
N ASN A 21 28.48 -1.36 12.55
CA ASN A 21 27.95 -1.87 11.29
C ASN A 21 26.66 -1.15 10.87
N TRP A 22 25.82 -0.82 11.85
CA TRP A 22 24.60 -0.05 11.61
C TRP A 22 24.89 1.40 11.21
N THR A 23 25.81 2.09 11.95
CA THR A 23 26.18 3.47 11.63
C THR A 23 26.83 3.60 10.27
N LYS A 24 27.66 2.62 9.86
CA LYS A 24 28.24 2.57 8.51
C LYS A 24 27.18 2.34 7.43
N LYS A 25 26.27 1.39 7.65
CA LYS A 25 25.18 1.11 6.70
C LYS A 25 24.26 2.30 6.50
N MET A 26 24.00 3.06 7.56
CA MET A 26 23.12 4.24 7.54
C MET A 26 23.90 5.54 7.25
N GLU A 27 25.21 5.45 6.97
CA GLU A 27 26.11 6.58 6.67
C GLU A 27 26.10 7.70 7.72
N ILE A 28 25.87 7.34 9.00
CA ILE A 28 25.75 8.30 10.11
C ILE A 28 27.10 8.95 10.39
N LYS A 29 27.12 10.27 10.45
CA LYS A 29 28.29 11.10 10.76
C LYS A 29 28.07 11.87 12.07
N LYS A 30 29.19 12.39 12.61
CA LYS A 30 29.13 13.27 13.77
C LYS A 30 28.31 14.53 13.46
N GLY A 31 27.28 14.76 14.26
CA GLY A 31 26.37 15.90 14.12
C GLY A 31 25.01 15.55 13.47
N ASP A 32 24.87 14.34 12.92
CA ASP A 32 23.59 13.90 12.37
C ASP A 32 22.57 13.68 13.48
N LEU A 33 21.31 13.93 13.16
CA LEU A 33 20.18 13.70 14.08
C LEU A 33 19.73 12.25 14.00
N VAL A 34 19.55 11.65 15.17
CA VAL A 34 18.94 10.33 15.32
C VAL A 34 17.63 10.50 16.07
N PHE A 35 16.54 10.00 15.49
CA PHE A 35 15.22 10.06 16.06
C PHE A 35 15.00 8.82 16.94
N LEU A 36 14.44 9.04 18.11
CA LEU A 36 14.16 8.03 19.11
C LEU A 36 12.64 7.94 19.30
N SER A 37 12.07 6.75 19.15
CA SER A 37 10.67 6.47 19.44
C SER A 37 10.57 5.31 20.42
N GLU A 38 9.78 5.48 21.48
CA GLU A 38 9.44 4.42 22.41
C GLU A 38 8.30 3.58 21.83
N GLU A 39 8.49 2.26 21.77
CA GLU A 39 7.51 1.29 21.31
C GLU A 39 6.60 0.83 22.45
N THR A 40 5.43 0.31 22.14
CA THR A 40 4.43 -0.15 23.11
C THR A 40 4.91 -1.31 24.00
N ASP A 41 5.92 -2.06 23.54
CA ASP A 41 6.57 -3.15 24.28
C ASP A 41 7.73 -2.65 25.17
N GLY A 42 7.95 -1.33 25.27
CA GLY A 42 9.03 -0.69 25.99
C GLY A 42 10.39 -0.71 25.27
N ALA A 43 10.45 -1.14 24.01
CA ALA A 43 11.64 -1.05 23.19
C ALA A 43 11.86 0.41 22.72
N LEU A 44 13.14 0.76 22.51
CA LEU A 44 13.50 2.05 21.91
C LEU A 44 13.95 1.84 20.48
N ARG A 45 13.21 2.41 19.55
CA ARG A 45 13.54 2.40 18.13
C ARG A 45 14.38 3.64 17.79
N LEU A 46 15.47 3.42 17.05
CA LEU A 46 16.32 4.49 16.53
C LEU A 46 16.19 4.55 15.01
N THR A 47 15.94 5.77 14.47
CA THR A 47 15.89 6.05 13.03
C THR A 47 16.76 7.28 12.72
N VAL A 48 17.41 7.27 11.55
CA VAL A 48 18.27 8.39 11.12
C VAL A 48 17.45 9.48 10.45
N GLU A 49 16.39 9.08 9.76
CA GLU A 49 15.41 10.00 9.17
C GLU A 49 14.01 9.50 9.51
N PRO A 50 13.10 10.36 10.00
CA PRO A 50 11.70 9.96 10.18
C PRO A 50 11.10 9.75 8.80
N GLY A 51 10.82 8.52 8.46
CA GLY A 51 9.98 8.19 7.32
C GLY A 51 10.65 8.04 5.96
N LYS A 52 11.98 7.96 5.84
CA LYS A 52 12.54 7.30 4.65
C LYS A 52 12.37 5.77 4.77
N ILE A 53 11.16 5.32 4.59
CA ILE A 53 10.94 4.09 3.83
C ILE A 53 11.66 4.37 2.50
N GLU A 54 12.36 3.38 1.94
CA GLU A 54 12.92 3.49 0.58
C GLU A 54 11.76 3.69 -0.42
N ASP A 55 11.19 4.90 -0.41
CA ASP A 55 9.96 5.28 -1.13
C ASP A 55 10.23 5.38 -2.65
N ASN A 56 11.51 5.26 -3.04
CA ASN A 56 11.96 5.30 -4.42
C ASN A 56 12.50 3.97 -4.95
N ALA A 57 12.37 2.87 -4.23
CA ALA A 57 12.76 1.56 -4.76
C ALA A 57 11.86 1.21 -5.96
N VAL A 58 12.46 1.20 -7.16
CA VAL A 58 11.77 0.78 -8.37
C VAL A 58 11.58 -0.73 -8.32
N TYR A 59 10.33 -1.19 -8.27
CA TYR A 59 10.03 -2.61 -8.33
C TYR A 59 9.94 -3.08 -9.78
N MET A 60 10.70 -4.12 -10.12
CA MET A 60 10.84 -4.63 -11.49
C MET A 60 9.89 -5.80 -11.72
N VAL A 61 9.00 -5.68 -12.70
CA VAL A 61 8.09 -6.75 -13.14
C VAL A 61 8.49 -7.18 -14.54
N ASN A 62 9.01 -8.39 -14.66
CA ASN A 62 9.33 -8.98 -15.96
C ASN A 62 8.09 -9.65 -16.56
N VAL A 63 7.59 -9.09 -17.65
CA VAL A 63 6.40 -9.60 -18.36
C VAL A 63 6.65 -10.98 -18.95
N ASP A 64 7.88 -11.30 -19.32
CA ASP A 64 8.25 -12.59 -19.93
C ASP A 64 8.03 -13.77 -18.96
N ASN A 65 7.90 -13.47 -17.65
CA ASN A 65 7.59 -14.46 -16.61
C ASN A 65 6.07 -14.56 -16.31
N CYS A 66 5.24 -13.81 -17.04
CA CYS A 66 3.80 -13.85 -16.87
C CYS A 66 3.17 -14.71 -17.98
N ASP A 67 2.44 -15.75 -17.62
CA ASP A 67 1.82 -16.68 -18.58
C ASP A 67 0.82 -15.99 -19.50
N ASN A 68 0.15 -14.95 -19.01
CA ASN A 68 -0.85 -14.17 -19.75
C ASN A 68 -1.02 -12.76 -19.19
N ALA A 69 -1.82 -11.93 -19.88
CA ALA A 69 -2.08 -10.56 -19.50
C ALA A 69 -2.85 -10.43 -18.18
N GLU A 70 -3.62 -11.43 -17.77
CA GLU A 70 -4.35 -11.45 -16.49
C GLU A 70 -3.39 -11.66 -15.31
N VAL A 71 -2.43 -12.57 -15.45
CA VAL A 71 -1.37 -12.75 -14.43
C VAL A 71 -0.56 -11.47 -14.27
N LEU A 72 -0.22 -10.80 -15.38
CA LEU A 72 0.44 -9.49 -15.33
C LEU A 72 -0.37 -8.45 -14.54
N ALA A 73 -1.68 -8.37 -14.79
CA ALA A 73 -2.56 -7.47 -14.05
C ALA A 73 -2.55 -7.76 -12.54
N ARG A 74 -2.64 -9.04 -12.15
CA ARG A 74 -2.58 -9.46 -10.72
C ARG A 74 -1.25 -9.11 -10.07
N VAL A 75 -0.13 -9.27 -10.79
CA VAL A 75 1.20 -8.88 -10.29
C VAL A 75 1.28 -7.37 -10.04
N ILE A 76 0.70 -6.55 -10.92
CA ILE A 76 0.64 -5.10 -10.74
C ILE A 76 -0.21 -4.74 -9.51
N VAL A 77 -1.41 -5.33 -9.36
CA VAL A 77 -2.27 -5.14 -8.18
C VAL A 77 -1.54 -5.54 -6.90
N GLY A 78 -0.86 -6.69 -6.89
CA GLY A 78 -0.08 -7.15 -5.73
C GLY A 78 1.01 -6.15 -5.33
N ASN A 79 1.73 -5.60 -6.30
CA ASN A 79 2.75 -4.57 -6.03
C ASN A 79 2.15 -3.25 -5.52
N TYR A 80 1.00 -2.85 -6.06
CA TYR A 80 0.26 -1.70 -5.56
C TYR A 80 -0.15 -1.90 -4.10
N VAL A 81 -0.77 -3.04 -3.77
CA VAL A 81 -1.19 -3.39 -2.40
C VAL A 81 -0.02 -3.43 -1.43
N LEU A 82 1.13 -3.97 -1.86
CA LEU A 82 2.36 -4.00 -1.05
C LEU A 82 2.99 -2.61 -0.81
N GLY A 83 2.36 -1.54 -1.25
CA GLY A 83 2.82 -0.17 -0.99
C GLY A 83 3.91 0.30 -1.95
N ARG A 84 4.18 -0.41 -3.05
CA ARG A 84 5.22 0.00 -4.02
C ARG A 84 4.78 1.28 -4.73
N ASN A 85 5.64 2.31 -4.71
CA ASN A 85 5.34 3.60 -5.31
C ASN A 85 5.79 3.68 -6.77
N VAL A 86 6.84 2.96 -7.16
CA VAL A 86 7.32 2.90 -8.54
C VAL A 86 7.41 1.45 -8.99
N ILE A 87 6.69 1.10 -10.06
CA ILE A 87 6.67 -0.24 -10.65
C ILE A 87 7.12 -0.12 -12.12
N LYS A 88 8.26 -0.71 -12.46
CA LYS A 88 8.73 -0.82 -13.83
C LYS A 88 8.35 -2.18 -14.41
N VAL A 89 7.42 -2.17 -15.33
CA VAL A 89 7.01 -3.34 -16.12
C VAL A 89 7.88 -3.39 -17.37
N TYR A 90 8.59 -4.47 -17.62
CA TYR A 90 9.51 -4.60 -18.76
C TYR A 90 9.47 -5.98 -19.39
N SER A 91 9.88 -6.05 -20.67
CA SER A 91 10.01 -7.30 -21.44
C SER A 91 11.31 -7.29 -22.25
N SER A 92 11.86 -8.48 -22.53
CA SER A 92 12.99 -8.66 -23.45
C SER A 92 12.59 -8.36 -24.90
N ARG A 93 11.30 -8.42 -25.22
CA ARG A 93 10.71 -8.19 -26.55
C ARG A 93 9.81 -6.97 -26.51
N ARG A 94 9.24 -6.59 -27.66
CA ARG A 94 8.19 -5.59 -27.73
C ARG A 94 6.98 -6.08 -26.94
N LEU A 95 6.41 -5.19 -26.10
CA LEU A 95 5.17 -5.47 -25.35
C LEU A 95 4.01 -5.66 -26.34
N MET A 96 3.23 -6.71 -26.14
CA MET A 96 2.04 -6.96 -26.94
C MET A 96 0.92 -5.97 -26.59
N ARG A 97 0.07 -5.69 -27.56
CA ARG A 97 -1.08 -4.79 -27.38
C ARG A 97 -1.97 -5.24 -26.21
N GLU A 98 -2.25 -6.53 -26.10
CA GLU A 98 -3.04 -7.10 -25.03
C GLU A 98 -2.44 -6.83 -23.65
N GLN A 99 -1.10 -6.93 -23.50
CA GLN A 99 -0.38 -6.64 -22.27
C GLN A 99 -0.51 -5.15 -21.89
N ILE A 100 -0.34 -4.24 -22.85
CA ILE A 100 -0.47 -2.80 -22.65
C ILE A 100 -1.91 -2.45 -22.25
N GLU A 101 -2.90 -2.99 -22.94
CA GLU A 101 -4.32 -2.78 -22.63
C GLU A 101 -4.68 -3.31 -21.24
N SER A 102 -4.11 -4.46 -20.83
CA SER A 102 -4.31 -5.01 -19.48
C SER A 102 -3.70 -4.10 -18.41
N ILE A 103 -2.47 -3.58 -18.64
CA ILE A 103 -1.83 -2.62 -17.74
C ILE A 103 -2.69 -1.36 -17.59
N ARG A 104 -3.15 -0.78 -18.70
CA ARG A 104 -4.00 0.41 -18.70
C ARG A 104 -5.32 0.17 -17.95
N ARG A 105 -5.96 -0.97 -18.18
CA ARG A 105 -7.20 -1.34 -17.52
C ARG A 105 -7.03 -1.48 -16.01
N VAL A 106 -5.96 -2.12 -15.56
CA VAL A 106 -5.71 -2.30 -14.13
C VAL A 106 -5.34 -0.96 -13.46
N THR A 107 -4.56 -0.10 -14.09
CA THR A 107 -4.21 1.21 -13.53
C THR A 107 -5.43 2.12 -13.37
N GLN A 108 -6.45 2.00 -14.21
CA GLN A 108 -7.70 2.75 -14.06
C GLN A 108 -8.53 2.32 -12.84
N ARG A 109 -8.32 1.10 -12.33
CA ARG A 109 -9.00 0.55 -11.14
C ARG A 109 -8.24 0.78 -9.83
N LEU A 110 -7.02 1.29 -9.89
CA LEU A 110 -6.18 1.52 -8.73
C LEU A 110 -6.05 3.02 -8.46
N LEU A 111 -6.46 3.46 -7.29
CA LEU A 111 -6.42 4.88 -6.94
C LEU A 111 -4.98 5.39 -6.92
N GLY A 112 -4.76 6.56 -7.52
CA GLY A 112 -3.51 7.30 -7.45
C GLY A 112 -2.31 6.69 -8.18
N ILE A 113 -2.49 5.62 -8.96
CA ILE A 113 -1.44 5.07 -9.82
C ILE A 113 -1.64 5.54 -11.26
N GLY A 114 -0.54 5.89 -11.94
CA GLY A 114 -0.56 6.31 -13.33
C GLY A 114 0.66 5.82 -14.09
N ILE A 115 0.57 5.79 -15.41
CA ILE A 115 1.69 5.52 -16.32
C ILE A 115 2.43 6.83 -16.52
N ILE A 116 3.70 6.91 -16.09
CA ILE A 116 4.55 8.12 -16.24
C ILE A 116 5.53 8.00 -17.40
N GLU A 117 5.83 6.77 -17.82
CA GLU A 117 6.70 6.52 -18.96
C GLU A 117 6.20 5.28 -19.71
N GLU A 118 6.23 5.35 -21.04
CA GLU A 118 5.86 4.23 -21.92
C GLU A 118 6.84 4.14 -23.10
N SER A 119 7.35 2.94 -23.37
CA SER A 119 8.19 2.61 -24.49
C SER A 119 7.77 1.29 -25.11
N GLU A 120 8.42 0.88 -26.19
CA GLU A 120 8.12 -0.41 -26.83
C GLU A 120 8.34 -1.63 -25.93
N ARG A 121 9.24 -1.51 -24.92
CA ARG A 121 9.67 -2.65 -24.09
C ARG A 121 9.44 -2.45 -22.61
N HIS A 122 9.00 -1.29 -22.18
CA HIS A 122 8.71 -1.06 -20.76
C HIS A 122 7.69 0.05 -20.53
N LEU A 123 7.01 -0.04 -19.40
CA LEU A 123 6.20 1.02 -18.82
C LEU A 123 6.66 1.28 -17.38
N ILE A 124 6.60 2.52 -16.95
CA ILE A 124 6.81 2.89 -15.55
C ILE A 124 5.48 3.39 -14.98
N LEU A 125 5.06 2.73 -13.92
CA LEU A 125 3.86 3.10 -13.16
C LEU A 125 4.31 3.79 -11.89
N GLN A 126 3.68 4.91 -11.56
CA GLN A 126 3.93 5.63 -10.31
C GLN A 126 2.64 5.80 -9.52
N CYS A 127 2.70 5.48 -8.23
CA CYS A 127 1.65 5.74 -7.26
C CYS A 127 2.00 6.98 -6.46
N SER A 128 1.08 7.95 -6.43
CA SER A 128 1.26 9.25 -5.76
C SER A 128 0.34 9.40 -4.53
N ILE A 129 -0.08 8.28 -3.93
CA ILE A 129 -0.89 8.31 -2.71
C ILE A 129 -0.01 8.55 -1.48
N ASP A 130 -0.37 9.55 -0.70
CA ASP A 130 0.09 9.70 0.68
C ASP A 130 -0.91 8.99 1.61
N PRO A 131 -0.53 7.84 2.22
CA PRO A 131 -1.42 7.07 3.08
C PRO A 131 -2.01 7.90 4.23
N ASN A 132 -1.24 8.84 4.78
CA ASN A 132 -1.66 9.64 5.94
C ASN A 132 -2.86 10.56 5.66
N LYS A 133 -3.18 10.79 4.39
CA LYS A 133 -4.37 11.58 3.98
C LYS A 133 -5.66 10.76 3.89
N PHE A 134 -5.58 9.46 4.17
CA PHE A 134 -6.72 8.53 4.08
C PHE A 134 -6.98 7.85 5.43
N PRO A 135 -7.70 8.50 6.37
CA PRO A 135 -8.08 7.86 7.63
C PRO A 135 -8.82 6.54 7.36
N LEU A 136 -8.38 5.47 7.99
CA LEU A 136 -8.85 4.11 7.71
C LEU A 136 -10.37 3.98 7.90
N GLU A 137 -10.91 4.55 8.99
CA GLU A 137 -12.35 4.54 9.26
C GLU A 137 -13.17 5.16 8.12
N THR A 138 -12.67 6.26 7.54
CA THR A 138 -13.34 6.94 6.43
C THR A 138 -13.38 6.05 5.18
N VAL A 139 -12.29 5.36 4.88
CA VAL A 139 -12.19 4.46 3.71
C VAL A 139 -13.09 3.24 3.90
N VAL A 140 -13.09 2.63 5.09
CA VAL A 140 -13.97 1.50 5.42
C VAL A 140 -15.45 1.92 5.36
N ARG A 141 -15.80 3.07 5.92
CA ARG A 141 -17.17 3.60 5.86
C ARG A 141 -17.62 3.83 4.42
N ARG A 142 -16.75 4.38 3.56
CA ARG A 142 -17.06 4.59 2.15
C ARG A 142 -17.29 3.27 1.42
N LEU A 143 -16.44 2.26 1.65
CA LEU A 143 -16.61 0.92 1.09
C LEU A 143 -17.96 0.33 1.50
N TYR A 144 -18.32 0.40 2.79
CA TYR A 144 -19.59 -0.07 3.30
C TYR A 144 -20.80 0.62 2.64
N VAL A 145 -20.73 1.94 2.48
CA VAL A 145 -21.83 2.70 1.84
C VAL A 145 -22.01 2.28 0.37
N ILE A 146 -20.91 2.21 -0.39
CA ILE A 146 -20.95 1.82 -1.81
C ILE A 146 -21.51 0.41 -1.95
N THR A 147 -21.02 -0.56 -1.20
CA THR A 147 -21.48 -1.96 -1.26
C THR A 147 -22.93 -2.11 -0.83
N SER A 148 -23.37 -1.33 0.17
CA SER A 148 -24.78 -1.32 0.62
C SER A 148 -25.73 -0.78 -0.44
N ILE A 149 -25.32 0.29 -1.15
CA ILE A 149 -26.11 0.85 -2.27
C ILE A 149 -26.15 -0.15 -3.43
N MET A 150 -24.99 -0.68 -3.82
CA MET A 150 -24.87 -1.70 -4.88
C MET A 150 -25.77 -2.89 -4.62
N PHE A 151 -25.80 -3.41 -3.39
CA PHE A 151 -26.69 -4.51 -3.01
C PHE A 151 -28.17 -4.15 -3.17
N LYS A 152 -28.58 -2.97 -2.71
CA LYS A 152 -29.98 -2.49 -2.87
C LYS A 152 -30.35 -2.34 -4.33
N GLU A 153 -29.50 -1.73 -5.15
CA GLU A 153 -29.74 -1.56 -6.59
C GLU A 153 -29.86 -2.91 -7.29
N THR A 154 -28.98 -3.86 -6.96
CA THR A 154 -29.04 -5.23 -7.51
C THR A 154 -30.36 -5.91 -7.13
N MET A 155 -30.77 -5.85 -5.86
CA MET A 155 -32.02 -6.47 -5.43
C MET A 155 -33.25 -5.82 -6.08
N ASN A 156 -33.29 -4.49 -6.13
CA ASN A 156 -34.41 -3.78 -6.76
C ASN A 156 -34.45 -4.03 -8.28
N SER A 157 -33.31 -4.06 -8.96
CA SER A 157 -33.25 -4.38 -10.39
C SER A 157 -33.82 -5.77 -10.72
N LEU A 158 -33.58 -6.75 -9.83
CA LEU A 158 -34.12 -8.11 -9.97
C LEU A 158 -35.64 -8.16 -9.73
N ILE A 159 -36.13 -7.40 -8.73
CA ILE A 159 -37.55 -7.37 -8.38
C ILE A 159 -38.38 -6.64 -9.47
N ASP A 160 -37.88 -5.50 -9.94
CA ASP A 160 -38.60 -4.62 -10.84
C ASP A 160 -38.30 -4.91 -12.32
N GLY A 161 -37.31 -5.76 -12.63
CA GLY A 161 -36.82 -6.04 -13.98
C GLY A 161 -36.12 -4.85 -14.62
N ASP A 162 -35.56 -3.94 -13.79
CA ASP A 162 -34.92 -2.70 -14.25
C ASP A 162 -33.46 -2.92 -14.68
N MET A 163 -33.25 -2.95 -16.00
CA MET A 163 -31.92 -3.14 -16.60
C MET A 163 -31.01 -1.94 -16.44
N GLU A 164 -31.55 -0.72 -16.33
CA GLU A 164 -30.68 0.47 -16.11
C GLU A 164 -30.14 0.46 -14.68
N LEU A 165 -30.98 0.14 -13.70
CA LEU A 165 -30.54 -0.01 -12.31
C LEU A 165 -29.52 -1.14 -12.15
N ALA A 166 -29.64 -2.23 -12.93
CA ALA A 166 -28.63 -3.29 -12.95
C ALA A 166 -27.27 -2.80 -13.48
N LYS A 167 -27.25 -1.94 -14.50
CA LYS A 167 -26.03 -1.32 -15.04
C LYS A 167 -25.39 -0.37 -14.01
N ASP A 168 -26.21 0.38 -13.27
CA ASP A 168 -25.73 1.25 -12.20
C ASP A 168 -25.05 0.43 -11.11
N ALA A 169 -25.61 -0.70 -10.71
CA ALA A 169 -24.98 -1.61 -9.74
C ALA A 169 -23.62 -2.14 -10.22
N ILE A 170 -23.49 -2.50 -11.51
CA ILE A 170 -22.20 -2.91 -12.11
C ILE A 170 -21.18 -1.76 -12.09
N THR A 171 -21.62 -0.52 -12.34
CA THR A 171 -20.75 0.64 -12.27
C THR A 171 -20.22 0.86 -10.85
N ARG A 172 -21.06 0.66 -9.83
CA ARG A 172 -20.65 0.75 -8.42
C ARG A 172 -19.68 -0.34 -8.00
N GLU A 173 -19.71 -1.51 -8.64
CA GLU A 173 -18.70 -2.55 -8.40
C GLU A 173 -17.29 -2.04 -8.69
N TYR A 174 -17.10 -1.28 -9.79
CA TYR A 174 -15.80 -0.68 -10.11
C TYR A 174 -15.35 0.35 -9.07
N GLU A 175 -16.29 1.13 -8.52
CA GLU A 175 -15.99 2.06 -7.43
C GLU A 175 -15.61 1.30 -6.15
N ALA A 176 -16.35 0.26 -5.80
CA ALA A 176 -16.08 -0.58 -4.65
C ALA A 176 -14.70 -1.25 -4.76
N ASP A 177 -14.34 -1.78 -5.92
CA ASP A 177 -13.02 -2.36 -6.19
C ASP A 177 -11.90 -1.34 -5.96
N THR A 178 -12.07 -0.12 -6.48
CA THR A 178 -11.07 0.95 -6.31
C THR A 178 -10.83 1.27 -4.83
N ILE A 179 -11.89 1.36 -4.03
CA ILE A 179 -11.78 1.62 -2.59
C ILE A 179 -11.23 0.41 -1.84
N TYR A 180 -11.60 -0.81 -2.24
CA TYR A 180 -11.06 -2.04 -1.66
C TYR A 180 -9.55 -2.16 -1.84
N TRP A 181 -9.04 -1.91 -3.05
CA TRP A 181 -7.59 -1.96 -3.30
C TRP A 181 -6.83 -0.86 -2.56
N LEU A 182 -7.42 0.34 -2.43
CA LEU A 182 -6.87 1.39 -1.57
C LEU A 182 -6.80 0.92 -0.11
N LEU A 183 -7.88 0.36 0.43
CA LEU A 183 -7.93 -0.16 1.80
C LEU A 183 -6.86 -1.23 2.02
N ALA A 184 -6.74 -2.20 1.11
CA ALA A 184 -5.72 -3.24 1.16
C ALA A 184 -4.30 -2.64 1.18
N ARG A 185 -4.02 -1.63 0.36
CA ARG A 185 -2.74 -0.91 0.33
C ARG A 185 -2.46 -0.21 1.66
N LEU A 186 -3.44 0.50 2.23
CA LEU A 186 -3.29 1.21 3.51
C LEU A 186 -2.95 0.23 4.63
N LEU A 187 -3.66 -0.89 4.72
CA LEU A 187 -3.42 -1.93 5.73
C LEU A 187 -2.03 -2.58 5.58
N ALA A 188 -1.62 -2.90 4.36
CA ALA A 188 -0.29 -3.45 4.09
C ALA A 188 0.82 -2.43 4.40
N SER A 189 0.62 -1.15 4.11
CA SER A 189 1.57 -0.09 4.42
C SER A 189 1.67 0.15 5.94
N ALA A 190 0.56 0.06 6.66
CA ALA A 190 0.52 0.17 8.11
C ALA A 190 1.30 -0.94 8.82
N GLN A 191 1.29 -2.16 8.26
CA GLN A 191 2.12 -3.27 8.79
C GLN A 191 3.62 -3.02 8.63
N GLN A 192 4.01 -2.25 7.62
CA GLN A 192 5.42 -1.98 7.31
C GLN A 192 5.95 -0.73 8.02
N SER A 193 5.06 0.22 8.37
CA SER A 193 5.43 1.51 8.94
C SER A 193 4.46 1.94 10.03
N ARG A 194 5.01 2.10 11.24
CA ARG A 194 4.28 2.64 12.38
C ARG A 194 3.78 4.07 12.14
N LEU A 195 4.57 4.90 11.45
CA LEU A 195 4.15 6.26 11.09
C LEU A 195 2.90 6.24 10.20
N VAL A 196 2.83 5.32 9.25
CA VAL A 196 1.63 5.12 8.43
C VAL A 196 0.49 4.59 9.28
N SER A 197 0.74 3.60 10.14
CA SER A 197 -0.27 3.04 11.05
C SER A 197 -0.92 4.13 11.91
N GLU A 198 -0.12 4.93 12.59
CA GLU A 198 -0.58 6.05 13.41
C GLU A 198 -1.29 7.14 12.56
N GLY A 199 -0.73 7.46 11.38
CA GLY A 199 -1.26 8.46 10.46
C GLY A 199 -2.65 8.11 9.90
N ILE A 200 -2.95 6.83 9.68
CA ILE A 200 -4.28 6.37 9.23
C ILE A 200 -5.25 6.06 10.38
N GLY A 201 -4.80 6.26 11.64
CA GLY A 201 -5.63 6.13 12.84
C GLY A 201 -5.66 4.75 13.49
N ILE A 202 -4.72 3.85 13.13
CA ILE A 202 -4.58 2.53 13.78
C ILE A 202 -3.78 2.72 15.06
N LYS A 203 -4.37 2.31 16.20
CA LYS A 203 -3.75 2.40 17.52
C LYS A 203 -3.22 1.06 18.02
N ASP A 204 -3.88 -0.04 17.65
CA ASP A 204 -3.51 -1.40 18.03
C ASP A 204 -3.21 -2.23 16.77
N PRO A 205 -2.13 -3.03 16.75
CA PRO A 205 -1.87 -3.99 15.66
C PRO A 205 -3.04 -4.93 15.37
N LEU A 206 -3.89 -5.24 16.35
CA LEU A 206 -5.11 -6.04 16.16
C LEU A 206 -6.15 -5.34 15.29
N ASP A 207 -6.18 -4.00 15.27
CA ASP A 207 -7.08 -3.24 14.40
C ASP A 207 -6.81 -3.55 12.92
N ILE A 208 -5.54 -3.80 12.55
CA ILE A 208 -5.18 -4.20 11.19
C ILE A 208 -5.84 -5.52 10.81
N VAL A 209 -5.81 -6.50 11.72
CA VAL A 209 -6.42 -7.81 11.49
C VAL A 209 -7.93 -7.68 11.37
N GLN A 210 -8.57 -6.92 12.26
CA GLN A 210 -10.02 -6.69 12.23
C GLN A 210 -10.47 -6.04 10.91
N HIS A 211 -9.79 -4.97 10.49
CA HIS A 211 -10.11 -4.29 9.24
C HIS A 211 -9.80 -5.14 8.00
N SER A 212 -8.76 -5.97 8.04
CA SER A 212 -8.46 -6.93 6.97
C SER A 212 -9.57 -7.97 6.82
N ILE A 213 -10.11 -8.47 7.92
CA ILE A 213 -11.25 -9.40 7.93
C ILE A 213 -12.50 -8.70 7.35
N ILE A 214 -12.81 -7.48 7.78
CA ILE A 214 -13.95 -6.71 7.26
C ILE A 214 -13.81 -6.48 5.76
N ALA A 215 -12.63 -6.11 5.29
CA ALA A 215 -12.35 -5.90 3.86
C ALA A 215 -12.54 -7.20 3.07
N TRP A 216 -12.06 -8.33 3.58
CA TRP A 216 -12.17 -9.64 2.93
C TRP A 216 -13.63 -10.08 2.82
N TYR A 217 -14.40 -10.03 3.93
CA TYR A 217 -15.84 -10.37 3.90
C TYR A 217 -16.67 -9.43 3.03
N GLY A 218 -16.27 -8.14 2.92
CA GLY A 218 -16.92 -7.20 1.99
C GLY A 218 -16.70 -7.54 0.52
N ASN A 219 -15.57 -8.21 0.21
CA ASN A 219 -15.21 -8.62 -1.17
C ASN A 219 -15.75 -10.01 -1.55
N ASP A 220 -15.93 -10.91 -0.59
CA ASP A 220 -16.31 -12.32 -0.84
C ASP A 220 -17.83 -12.53 -1.10
N ARG A 221 -18.59 -11.45 -1.22
CA ARG A 221 -20.03 -11.48 -1.57
C ARG A 221 -20.30 -11.33 -3.07
N ARG A 222 -19.33 -11.75 -3.89
CA ARG A 222 -19.45 -11.76 -5.36
C ARG A 222 -19.92 -13.11 -5.87
#